data_2842cd38ed913744b67a2c68e9aa2d2b
#
_entry.id   2842cd38ed913744b67a2c68e9aa2d2b
#
_cell.length_a   1.000
_cell.length_b   1.000
_cell.length_c   1.000
_cell.angle_alpha   90.00
_cell.angle_beta   90.00
_cell.angle_gamma   90.00
#
_symmetry.space_group_name_H-M   'P 1'
#
loop_
_entity.id
_entity.type
_entity.pdbx_description
1 polymer ?
#
loop_
_entity_poly.entity_id
_entity_poly.type
_entity_poly.pdbx_seq_one_letter_code
_entity_poly.pdbx_strand_id
1 'polypeptide(L)'
;MSTLLEIGGLGAWYDKAHPVLNDLSFSLGDHEVVGLIGLNGAGKTTLLNVLSGLHTDYTVETARFRGQSLVFRDDAFKHQRYTVFAEDAAFGYFSFREYLAFVARAYGVALPETEALVAGFHFSAYVDTPIRDLSTGNRKKAFLITAFALRPPLLLLDEPVNGLDFQSTEFLYTCMNNYRSQGTLLFSSHVLESITLTADRVLILENGRISQTFSSGEIDAQAIREATRDDNV
;
A
#
# COMPACT_ATOMS: atom_id res chain seq x y z
N MET A 1 -6.11 -6.26 19.73
CA MET A 1 -6.43 -5.34 18.62
C MET A 1 -7.61 -5.92 17.85
N SER A 2 -8.53 -5.10 17.37
CA SER A 2 -9.63 -5.55 16.50
C SER A 2 -9.07 -5.84 15.10
N THR A 3 -9.68 -6.79 14.38
CA THR A 3 -9.31 -7.08 12.99
C THR A 3 -10.01 -6.11 12.05
N LEU A 4 -9.24 -5.39 11.23
CA LEU A 4 -9.76 -4.50 10.19
C LEU A 4 -10.10 -5.28 8.91
N LEU A 5 -9.15 -6.10 8.41
CA LEU A 5 -9.29 -6.89 7.19
C LEU A 5 -8.93 -8.35 7.48
N GLU A 6 -9.76 -9.28 7.01
CA GLU A 6 -9.52 -10.72 7.08
C GLU A 6 -9.66 -11.32 5.68
N ILE A 7 -8.64 -12.02 5.22
CA ILE A 7 -8.59 -12.71 3.93
C ILE A 7 -8.22 -14.17 4.18
N GLY A 8 -8.98 -15.08 3.60
CA GLY A 8 -8.74 -16.52 3.66
C GLY A 8 -8.95 -17.19 2.31
N GLY A 9 -8.04 -18.07 1.94
CA GLY A 9 -8.12 -18.87 0.71
C GLY A 9 -8.09 -18.04 -0.56
N LEU A 10 -7.30 -16.95 -0.62
CA LEU A 10 -7.19 -16.11 -1.80
C LEU A 10 -6.28 -16.74 -2.84
N GLY A 11 -6.84 -17.03 -4.02
CA GLY A 11 -6.12 -17.38 -5.24
C GLY A 11 -6.27 -16.27 -6.28
N ALA A 12 -5.21 -15.94 -7.04
CA ALA A 12 -5.28 -14.96 -8.13
C ALA A 12 -4.32 -15.34 -9.27
N TRP A 13 -4.70 -15.02 -10.52
CA TRP A 13 -3.97 -15.38 -11.72
C TRP A 13 -4.12 -14.34 -12.83
N TYR A 14 -3.14 -14.24 -13.71
CA TYR A 14 -3.26 -13.61 -15.02
C TYR A 14 -3.52 -14.67 -16.10
N ASP A 15 -3.04 -15.90 -15.85
CA ASP A 15 -3.34 -17.10 -16.60
C ASP A 15 -3.71 -18.21 -15.60
N LYS A 16 -4.88 -18.84 -15.76
CA LYS A 16 -5.38 -19.90 -14.86
C LYS A 16 -4.42 -21.08 -14.70
N ALA A 17 -3.60 -21.34 -15.72
CA ALA A 17 -2.62 -22.42 -15.66
C ALA A 17 -1.43 -22.08 -14.72
N HIS A 18 -1.21 -20.78 -14.47
CA HIS A 18 -0.09 -20.27 -13.68
C HIS A 18 -0.58 -19.27 -12.63
N PRO A 19 -1.17 -19.73 -11.52
CA PRO A 19 -1.64 -18.85 -10.46
C PRO A 19 -0.46 -18.12 -9.80
N VAL A 20 -0.67 -16.81 -9.53
CA VAL A 20 0.31 -15.96 -8.85
C VAL A 20 0.10 -15.99 -7.35
N LEU A 21 -1.16 -16.01 -6.89
CA LEU A 21 -1.50 -16.18 -5.49
C LEU A 21 -2.19 -17.53 -5.32
N ASN A 22 -1.79 -18.28 -4.29
CA ASN A 22 -2.21 -19.65 -4.06
C ASN A 22 -2.65 -19.84 -2.62
N ASP A 23 -3.98 -19.92 -2.36
CA ASP A 23 -4.50 -20.18 -1.01
C ASP A 23 -3.88 -19.24 0.05
N LEU A 24 -3.77 -17.96 -0.30
CA LEU A 24 -3.18 -16.95 0.55
C LEU A 24 -4.16 -16.51 1.62
N SER A 25 -3.70 -16.55 2.88
CA SER A 25 -4.52 -16.16 4.04
C SER A 25 -3.74 -15.24 4.96
N PHE A 26 -4.36 -14.14 5.38
CA PHE A 26 -3.79 -13.19 6.33
C PHE A 26 -4.89 -12.30 6.93
N SER A 27 -4.53 -11.57 7.97
CA SER A 27 -5.38 -10.51 8.53
C SER A 27 -4.58 -9.24 8.75
N LEU A 28 -5.25 -8.09 8.75
CA LEU A 28 -4.71 -6.81 9.19
C LEU A 28 -5.46 -6.36 10.44
N GLY A 29 -4.73 -5.94 11.45
CA GLY A 29 -5.28 -5.30 12.64
C GLY A 29 -5.74 -3.88 12.36
N ASP A 30 -6.60 -3.34 13.22
CA ASP A 30 -6.95 -1.93 13.18
C ASP A 30 -5.79 -1.10 13.75
N HIS A 31 -5.48 0.04 13.12
CA HIS A 31 -4.40 0.94 13.56
C HIS A 31 -2.99 0.29 13.56
N GLU A 32 -2.67 -0.45 12.51
CA GLU A 32 -1.38 -1.15 12.40
C GLU A 32 -0.67 -0.78 11.07
N VAL A 33 0.65 -0.77 11.07
CA VAL A 33 1.49 -0.65 9.87
C VAL A 33 2.10 -2.01 9.56
N VAL A 34 1.74 -2.58 8.42
CA VAL A 34 2.16 -3.92 8.00
C VAL A 34 3.04 -3.83 6.76
N GLY A 35 4.25 -4.38 6.85
CA GLY A 35 5.15 -4.55 5.72
C GLY A 35 4.89 -5.87 5.00
N LEU A 36 4.84 -5.84 3.67
CA LEU A 36 4.76 -7.01 2.81
C LEU A 36 6.08 -7.17 2.05
N ILE A 37 6.82 -8.20 2.36
CA ILE A 37 8.11 -8.52 1.72
C ILE A 37 7.98 -9.79 0.89
N GLY A 38 8.79 -9.89 -0.15
CA GLY A 38 8.92 -11.08 -0.99
C GLY A 38 9.79 -10.75 -2.20
N LEU A 39 10.34 -11.78 -2.81
CA LEU A 39 11.13 -11.65 -4.04
C LEU A 39 10.32 -11.02 -5.19
N ASN A 40 10.99 -10.57 -6.23
CA ASN A 40 10.33 -10.13 -7.44
C ASN A 40 9.52 -11.30 -8.05
N GLY A 41 8.27 -11.02 -8.41
CA GLY A 41 7.37 -12.08 -8.89
C GLY A 41 6.63 -12.87 -7.79
N ALA A 42 6.91 -12.66 -6.50
CA ALA A 42 6.20 -13.36 -5.42
C ALA A 42 4.69 -13.07 -5.34
N GLY A 43 4.19 -12.00 -6.01
CA GLY A 43 2.77 -11.67 -6.05
C GLY A 43 2.37 -10.42 -5.24
N LYS A 44 3.31 -9.63 -4.71
CA LYS A 44 3.02 -8.42 -3.90
C LYS A 44 2.08 -7.45 -4.60
N THR A 45 2.46 -7.00 -5.80
CA THR A 45 1.63 -6.10 -6.63
C THR A 45 0.29 -6.75 -7.02
N THR A 46 0.26 -8.06 -7.28
CA THR A 46 -0.98 -8.78 -7.56
C THR A 46 -1.91 -8.76 -6.35
N LEU A 47 -1.40 -9.00 -5.15
CA LEU A 47 -2.18 -8.89 -3.92
C LEU A 47 -2.76 -7.49 -3.75
N LEU A 48 -1.93 -6.45 -3.88
CA LEU A 48 -2.40 -5.05 -3.78
C LEU A 48 -3.44 -4.71 -4.87
N ASN A 49 -3.28 -5.23 -6.09
CA ASN A 49 -4.25 -5.07 -7.17
C ASN A 49 -5.59 -5.77 -6.87
N VAL A 50 -5.58 -6.95 -6.27
CA VAL A 50 -6.82 -7.62 -5.82
C VAL A 50 -7.49 -6.80 -4.72
N LEU A 51 -6.75 -6.41 -3.69
CA LEU A 51 -7.29 -5.61 -2.58
C LEU A 51 -7.81 -4.24 -3.05
N SER A 52 -7.19 -3.65 -4.06
CA SER A 52 -7.66 -2.39 -4.68
C SER A 52 -8.88 -2.57 -5.59
N GLY A 53 -9.25 -3.83 -5.92
CA GLY A 53 -10.35 -4.15 -6.83
C GLY A 53 -10.01 -3.93 -8.31
N LEU A 54 -8.74 -3.74 -8.67
CA LEU A 54 -8.29 -3.62 -10.06
C LEU A 54 -8.12 -4.98 -10.72
N HIS A 55 -7.57 -5.97 -9.99
CA HIS A 55 -7.45 -7.34 -10.48
C HIS A 55 -8.76 -8.11 -10.26
N THR A 56 -9.25 -8.79 -11.30
CA THR A 56 -10.59 -9.42 -11.30
C THR A 56 -10.55 -10.94 -11.37
N ASP A 57 -9.43 -11.50 -11.77
CA ASP A 57 -9.25 -12.95 -11.93
C ASP A 57 -8.72 -13.56 -10.62
N TYR A 58 -9.64 -13.74 -9.66
CA TYR A 58 -9.33 -14.29 -8.35
C TYR A 58 -10.47 -15.16 -7.81
N THR A 59 -10.14 -15.99 -6.83
CA THR A 59 -11.08 -16.67 -5.91
C THR A 59 -10.72 -16.30 -4.48
N VAL A 60 -11.70 -16.26 -3.60
CA VAL A 60 -11.48 -16.04 -2.17
C VAL A 60 -12.55 -16.80 -1.38
N GLU A 61 -12.14 -17.52 -0.34
CA GLU A 61 -13.08 -18.24 0.55
C GLU A 61 -13.64 -17.29 1.60
N THR A 62 -12.80 -16.46 2.17
CA THR A 62 -13.18 -15.46 3.17
C THR A 62 -12.60 -14.11 2.81
N ALA A 63 -13.46 -13.10 2.73
CA ALA A 63 -13.06 -11.70 2.69
C ALA A 63 -13.99 -10.90 3.60
N ARG A 64 -13.44 -10.29 4.64
CA ARG A 64 -14.18 -9.46 5.60
C ARG A 64 -13.46 -8.16 5.90
N PHE A 65 -14.24 -7.10 6.01
CA PHE A 65 -13.76 -5.78 6.48
C PHE A 65 -14.57 -5.39 7.71
N ARG A 66 -13.89 -5.17 8.84
CA ARG A 66 -14.53 -4.92 10.15
C ARG A 66 -15.59 -5.98 10.49
N GLY A 67 -15.28 -7.25 10.21
CA GLY A 67 -16.15 -8.39 10.47
C GLY A 67 -17.31 -8.60 9.47
N GLN A 68 -17.56 -7.66 8.57
CA GLN A 68 -18.58 -7.75 7.54
C GLN A 68 -18.03 -8.35 6.25
N SER A 69 -18.83 -9.17 5.55
CA SER A 69 -18.45 -9.73 4.25
C SER A 69 -18.11 -8.62 3.26
N LEU A 70 -17.05 -8.85 2.49
CA LEU A 70 -16.44 -7.88 1.59
C LEU A 70 -16.40 -8.39 0.16
N VAL A 71 -16.75 -7.54 -0.80
CA VAL A 71 -16.41 -7.68 -2.21
C VAL A 71 -15.46 -6.55 -2.58
N PHE A 72 -14.26 -6.88 -3.10
CA PHE A 72 -13.21 -5.86 -3.32
C PHE A 72 -13.62 -4.74 -4.28
N ARG A 73 -14.57 -4.96 -5.18
CA ARG A 73 -15.05 -3.97 -6.15
C ARG A 73 -16.25 -3.16 -5.69
N ASP A 74 -16.82 -3.46 -4.54
CA ASP A 74 -17.98 -2.73 -4.02
C ASP A 74 -17.62 -1.28 -3.69
N ASP A 75 -18.52 -0.38 -4.02
CA ASP A 75 -18.34 1.06 -3.80
C ASP A 75 -18.17 1.38 -2.30
N ALA A 76 -18.88 0.65 -1.42
CA ALA A 76 -18.70 0.78 0.02
C ALA A 76 -17.25 0.54 0.45
N PHE A 77 -16.57 -0.46 -0.11
CA PHE A 77 -15.16 -0.73 0.20
C PHE A 77 -14.20 0.20 -0.53
N LYS A 78 -14.54 0.71 -1.71
CA LYS A 78 -13.70 1.70 -2.41
C LYS A 78 -13.47 2.94 -1.56
N HIS A 79 -14.48 3.41 -0.82
CA HIS A 79 -14.37 4.57 0.07
C HIS A 79 -13.62 4.27 1.38
N GLN A 80 -13.36 3.01 1.69
CA GLN A 80 -12.64 2.61 2.91
C GLN A 80 -11.14 2.43 2.68
N ARG A 81 -10.67 2.46 1.44
CA ARG A 81 -9.26 2.28 1.09
C ARG A 81 -8.78 3.29 0.07
N TYR A 82 -7.49 3.54 0.05
CA TYR A 82 -6.80 4.25 -1.03
C TYR A 82 -5.52 3.49 -1.38
N THR A 83 -5.15 3.46 -2.66
CA THR A 83 -3.97 2.72 -3.12
C THR A 83 -3.04 3.66 -3.89
N VAL A 84 -1.75 3.66 -3.53
CA VAL A 84 -0.68 4.26 -4.31
C VAL A 84 0.10 3.14 -4.96
N PHE A 85 0.09 3.07 -6.28
CA PHE A 85 0.79 2.04 -7.05
C PHE A 85 2.26 2.41 -7.27
N ALA A 86 3.09 1.39 -7.51
CA ALA A 86 4.51 1.57 -7.81
C ALA A 86 4.71 2.45 -9.05
N GLU A 87 3.93 2.19 -10.09
CA GLU A 87 3.87 2.97 -11.32
C GLU A 87 2.41 3.41 -11.55
N ASP A 88 2.15 4.71 -11.47
CA ASP A 88 0.85 5.27 -11.76
C ASP A 88 1.01 6.40 -12.79
N ALA A 89 0.34 6.25 -13.92
CA ALA A 89 0.29 7.24 -14.99
C ALA A 89 -1.10 7.86 -15.16
N ALA A 90 -2.03 7.54 -14.24
CA ALA A 90 -3.37 8.07 -14.29
C ALA A 90 -3.40 9.59 -14.06
N PHE A 91 -4.46 10.23 -14.53
CA PHE A 91 -4.71 11.65 -14.31
C PHE A 91 -3.62 12.61 -14.81
N GLY A 92 -2.87 12.23 -15.84
CA GLY A 92 -1.69 12.97 -16.33
C GLY A 92 -1.96 14.43 -16.70
N TYR A 93 -3.18 14.79 -17.11
CA TYR A 93 -3.55 16.16 -17.47
C TYR A 93 -3.97 17.03 -16.28
N PHE A 94 -4.15 16.45 -15.09
CA PHE A 94 -4.49 17.18 -13.88
C PHE A 94 -3.19 17.71 -13.23
N SER A 95 -3.27 18.90 -12.64
CA SER A 95 -2.33 19.31 -11.60
C SER A 95 -2.61 18.53 -10.30
N PHE A 96 -1.68 18.56 -9.34
CA PHE A 96 -1.91 17.97 -8.04
C PHE A 96 -3.17 18.54 -7.35
N ARG A 97 -3.41 19.85 -7.44
CA ARG A 97 -4.58 20.49 -6.83
C ARG A 97 -5.89 19.97 -7.44
N GLU A 98 -5.94 19.84 -8.75
CA GLU A 98 -7.12 19.33 -9.47
C GLU A 98 -7.34 17.86 -9.15
N TYR A 99 -6.27 17.07 -9.11
CA TYR A 99 -6.31 15.66 -8.73
C TYR A 99 -6.83 15.48 -7.30
N LEU A 100 -6.28 16.21 -6.33
CA LEU A 100 -6.72 16.16 -4.94
C LEU A 100 -8.21 16.52 -4.81
N ALA A 101 -8.64 17.60 -5.48
CA ALA A 101 -10.04 18.01 -5.48
C ALA A 101 -10.96 16.95 -6.10
N PHE A 102 -10.53 16.34 -7.21
CA PHE A 102 -11.26 15.25 -7.85
C PHE A 102 -11.41 14.04 -6.91
N VAL A 103 -10.30 13.62 -6.28
CA VAL A 103 -10.31 12.46 -5.38
C VAL A 103 -11.11 12.75 -4.11
N ALA A 104 -10.96 13.91 -3.48
CA ALA A 104 -11.75 14.29 -2.32
C ALA A 104 -13.26 14.24 -2.62
N ARG A 105 -13.66 14.75 -3.79
CA ARG A 105 -15.06 14.66 -4.27
C ARG A 105 -15.51 13.22 -4.49
N ALA A 106 -14.66 12.38 -5.08
CA ALA A 106 -14.96 10.96 -5.31
C ALA A 106 -15.14 10.18 -4.00
N TYR A 107 -14.40 10.56 -2.95
CA TYR A 107 -14.52 9.99 -1.60
C TYR A 107 -15.65 10.65 -0.77
N GLY A 108 -16.31 11.67 -1.28
CA GLY A 108 -17.38 12.38 -0.57
C GLY A 108 -16.90 13.15 0.67
N VAL A 109 -15.64 13.58 0.68
CA VAL A 109 -15.02 14.31 1.78
C VAL A 109 -14.73 15.76 1.38
N ALA A 110 -14.63 16.65 2.36
CA ALA A 110 -14.15 18.01 2.13
C ALA A 110 -12.71 17.99 1.60
N LEU A 111 -12.32 19.04 0.84
CA LEU A 111 -10.94 19.16 0.39
C LEU A 111 -10.00 19.20 1.60
N PRO A 112 -9.08 18.22 1.75
CA PRO A 112 -8.21 18.17 2.92
C PRO A 112 -7.10 19.22 2.85
N GLU A 113 -6.65 19.68 4.01
CA GLU A 113 -5.44 20.50 4.15
C GLU A 113 -4.20 19.67 3.84
N THR A 114 -3.31 20.22 3.02
CA THR A 114 -2.11 19.49 2.54
C THR A 114 -0.81 20.25 2.73
N GLU A 115 -0.82 21.45 3.29
CA GLU A 115 0.33 22.35 3.37
C GLU A 115 1.52 21.68 4.08
N ALA A 116 1.29 21.02 5.20
CA ALA A 116 2.32 20.32 5.95
C ALA A 116 2.90 19.12 5.16
N LEU A 117 2.06 18.38 4.45
CA LEU A 117 2.49 17.25 3.62
C LEU A 117 3.25 17.75 2.39
N VAL A 118 2.75 18.78 1.72
CA VAL A 118 3.40 19.43 0.56
C VAL A 118 4.77 19.97 0.94
N ALA A 119 4.91 20.62 2.10
CA ALA A 119 6.18 21.11 2.61
C ALA A 119 7.14 19.96 2.96
N GLY A 120 6.66 18.95 3.69
CA GLY A 120 7.47 17.81 4.13
C GLY A 120 8.00 16.95 2.98
N PHE A 121 7.22 16.78 1.90
CA PHE A 121 7.68 16.13 0.68
C PHE A 121 8.46 17.05 -0.28
N HIS A 122 8.74 18.31 0.09
CA HIS A 122 9.40 19.30 -0.77
C HIS A 122 8.71 19.46 -2.13
N PHE A 123 7.37 19.47 -2.14
CA PHE A 123 6.55 19.44 -3.34
C PHE A 123 5.95 20.79 -3.74
N SER A 124 6.18 21.86 -2.97
CA SER A 124 5.52 23.18 -3.12
C SER A 124 5.65 23.79 -4.53
N ALA A 125 6.80 23.60 -5.18
CA ALA A 125 7.05 24.13 -6.53
C ALA A 125 6.25 23.40 -7.64
N TYR A 126 5.63 22.26 -7.34
CA TYR A 126 5.05 21.35 -8.31
C TYR A 126 3.52 21.21 -8.23
N VAL A 127 2.89 21.88 -7.26
CA VAL A 127 1.44 21.69 -6.96
C VAL A 127 0.51 22.07 -8.12
N ASP A 128 0.95 22.97 -9.00
CA ASP A 128 0.19 23.43 -10.17
C ASP A 128 0.74 22.84 -11.50
N THR A 129 1.77 21.98 -11.43
CA THR A 129 2.32 21.30 -12.60
C THR A 129 1.46 20.10 -12.99
N PRO A 130 1.13 19.89 -14.29
CA PRO A 130 0.45 18.70 -14.74
C PRO A 130 1.21 17.42 -14.34
N ILE A 131 0.49 16.41 -13.85
CA ILE A 131 1.09 15.15 -13.33
C ILE A 131 1.98 14.47 -14.37
N ARG A 132 1.62 14.52 -15.66
CA ARG A 132 2.44 13.95 -16.74
C ARG A 132 3.81 14.61 -16.91
N ASP A 133 3.92 15.89 -16.53
CA ASP A 133 5.13 16.69 -16.69
C ASP A 133 6.05 16.61 -15.45
N LEU A 134 5.60 15.92 -14.40
CA LEU A 134 6.37 15.62 -13.21
C LEU A 134 7.38 14.50 -13.45
N SER A 135 8.53 14.57 -12.77
CA SER A 135 9.41 13.40 -12.65
C SER A 135 8.69 12.24 -11.95
N THR A 136 9.19 11.01 -12.12
CA THR A 136 8.61 9.82 -11.45
C THR A 136 8.52 10.02 -9.93
N GLY A 137 9.57 10.56 -9.30
CA GLY A 137 9.56 10.85 -7.85
C GLY A 137 8.53 11.90 -7.46
N ASN A 138 8.44 13.02 -8.19
CA ASN A 138 7.45 14.06 -7.89
C ASN A 138 6.02 13.58 -8.16
N ARG A 139 5.80 12.75 -9.17
CA ARG A 139 4.50 12.13 -9.41
C ARG A 139 4.10 11.24 -8.24
N LYS A 140 5.02 10.40 -7.74
CA LYS A 140 4.79 9.59 -6.54
C LYS A 140 4.46 10.44 -5.32
N LYS A 141 5.17 11.58 -5.11
CA LYS A 141 4.87 12.51 -4.01
C LYS A 141 3.43 13.04 -4.10
N ALA A 142 2.93 13.40 -5.28
CA ALA A 142 1.55 13.86 -5.45
C ALA A 142 0.53 12.82 -4.98
N PHE A 143 0.72 11.54 -5.34
CA PHE A 143 -0.16 10.44 -4.91
C PHE A 143 -0.02 10.13 -3.41
N LEU A 144 1.20 10.15 -2.86
CA LEU A 144 1.44 9.95 -1.43
C LEU A 144 0.82 11.07 -0.58
N ILE A 145 0.98 12.34 -0.98
CA ILE A 145 0.35 13.48 -0.30
C ILE A 145 -1.17 13.29 -0.28
N THR A 146 -1.77 12.94 -1.42
CA THR A 146 -3.21 12.67 -1.51
C THR A 146 -3.62 11.54 -0.56
N ALA A 147 -2.88 10.42 -0.54
CA ALA A 147 -3.14 9.28 0.31
C ALA A 147 -3.15 9.63 1.80
N PHE A 148 -2.12 10.33 2.27
CA PHE A 148 -2.02 10.73 3.68
C PHE A 148 -2.99 11.86 4.06
N ALA A 149 -3.38 12.71 3.11
CA ALA A 149 -4.37 13.75 3.33
C ALA A 149 -5.80 13.20 3.45
N LEU A 150 -6.16 12.19 2.65
CA LEU A 150 -7.48 11.54 2.67
C LEU A 150 -7.74 10.71 3.92
N ARG A 151 -6.69 10.16 4.55
CA ARG A 151 -6.77 9.33 5.77
C ARG A 151 -7.79 8.18 5.68
N PRO A 152 -7.76 7.33 4.65
CA PRO A 152 -8.69 6.21 4.56
C PRO A 152 -8.43 5.20 5.71
N PRO A 153 -9.44 4.43 6.14
CA PRO A 153 -9.24 3.36 7.13
C PRO A 153 -8.17 2.34 6.73
N LEU A 154 -8.03 2.05 5.42
CA LEU A 154 -7.01 1.17 4.87
C LEU A 154 -6.21 1.89 3.77
N LEU A 155 -4.92 2.08 4.01
CA LEU A 155 -3.99 2.61 3.02
C LEU A 155 -3.11 1.49 2.46
N LEU A 156 -3.08 1.37 1.13
CA LEU A 156 -2.26 0.39 0.40
C LEU A 156 -1.16 1.14 -0.36
N LEU A 157 0.11 0.79 -0.13
CA LEU A 157 1.24 1.42 -0.80
C LEU A 157 2.11 0.36 -1.50
N ASP A 158 2.24 0.45 -2.82
CA ASP A 158 3.12 -0.45 -3.58
C ASP A 158 4.47 0.23 -3.82
N GLU A 159 5.52 -0.31 -3.20
CA GLU A 159 6.90 0.17 -3.28
C GLU A 159 7.01 1.70 -3.09
N PRO A 160 6.53 2.25 -1.95
CA PRO A 160 6.37 3.69 -1.79
C PRO A 160 7.67 4.49 -1.76
N VAL A 161 8.80 3.86 -1.37
CA VAL A 161 10.11 4.52 -1.31
C VAL A 161 10.79 4.67 -2.67
N ASN A 162 10.40 3.86 -3.67
CA ASN A 162 11.04 3.85 -4.97
C ASN A 162 10.90 5.19 -5.68
N GLY A 163 12.02 5.76 -6.11
CA GLY A 163 12.08 7.01 -6.85
C GLY A 163 11.98 8.29 -5.99
N LEU A 164 11.88 8.17 -4.67
CA LEU A 164 11.96 9.31 -3.78
C LEU A 164 13.43 9.70 -3.50
N ASP A 165 13.66 11.00 -3.28
CA ASP A 165 14.91 11.49 -2.72
C ASP A 165 15.01 11.17 -1.21
N PHE A 166 16.20 11.30 -0.65
CA PHE A 166 16.49 10.96 0.75
C PHE A 166 15.55 11.69 1.73
N GLN A 167 15.41 13.02 1.61
CA GLN A 167 14.58 13.81 2.53
C GLN A 167 13.10 13.43 2.47
N SER A 168 12.59 13.18 1.27
CA SER A 168 11.20 12.72 1.07
C SER A 168 10.97 11.31 1.60
N THR A 169 12.00 10.45 1.56
CA THR A 169 11.95 9.10 2.14
C THR A 169 11.86 9.17 3.67
N GLU A 170 12.68 9.96 4.33
CA GLU A 170 12.63 10.19 5.77
C GLU A 170 11.26 10.75 6.22
N PHE A 171 10.73 11.71 5.44
CA PHE A 171 9.41 12.25 5.72
C PHE A 171 8.30 11.22 5.50
N LEU A 172 8.42 10.37 4.47
CA LEU A 172 7.50 9.25 4.24
C LEU A 172 7.48 8.31 5.45
N TYR A 173 8.64 7.93 6.01
CA TYR A 173 8.69 7.08 7.21
C TYR A 173 7.98 7.74 8.40
N THR A 174 8.14 9.04 8.56
CA THR A 174 7.41 9.81 9.58
C THR A 174 5.89 9.73 9.36
N CYS A 175 5.42 9.91 8.12
CA CYS A 175 4.01 9.79 7.76
C CYS A 175 3.46 8.38 8.02
N MET A 176 4.20 7.34 7.63
CA MET A 176 3.82 5.94 7.85
C MET A 176 3.71 5.61 9.34
N ASN A 177 4.70 6.03 10.14
CA ASN A 177 4.70 5.84 11.58
C ASN A 177 3.50 6.54 12.28
N ASN A 178 3.14 7.73 11.84
CA ASN A 178 2.02 8.47 12.39
C ASN A 178 0.66 7.91 11.92
N TYR A 179 0.63 7.11 10.86
CA TYR A 179 -0.62 6.61 10.29
C TYR A 179 -1.39 5.69 11.24
N ARG A 180 -0.73 5.04 12.19
CA ARG A 180 -1.36 4.24 13.25
C ARG A 180 -2.45 5.00 14.03
N SER A 181 -2.31 6.31 14.16
CA SER A 181 -3.32 7.14 14.83
C SER A 181 -4.59 7.35 13.99
N GLN A 182 -4.56 6.99 12.72
CA GLN A 182 -5.59 7.33 11.72
C GLN A 182 -6.25 6.08 11.11
N GLY A 183 -5.48 5.03 10.87
CA GLY A 183 -5.94 3.82 10.19
C GLY A 183 -4.84 2.77 10.08
N THR A 184 -5.07 1.80 9.24
CA THR A 184 -4.15 0.69 8.95
C THR A 184 -3.47 0.91 7.60
N LEU A 185 -2.18 0.62 7.56
CA LEU A 185 -1.35 0.75 6.36
C LEU A 185 -0.72 -0.59 6.03
N LEU A 186 -0.93 -1.07 4.79
CA LEU A 186 -0.20 -2.20 4.21
C LEU A 186 0.69 -1.69 3.08
N PHE A 187 2.00 -1.96 3.16
CA PHE A 187 2.92 -1.55 2.10
C PHE A 187 3.83 -2.68 1.65
N SER A 188 4.05 -2.77 0.35
CA SER A 188 5.09 -3.63 -0.19
C SER A 188 6.43 -2.92 -0.17
N SER A 189 7.51 -3.64 0.10
CA SER A 189 8.86 -3.12 -0.06
C SER A 189 9.89 -4.23 -0.24
N HIS A 190 10.96 -3.90 -0.98
CA HIS A 190 12.21 -4.67 -1.00
C HIS A 190 13.34 -3.95 -0.24
N VAL A 191 13.06 -2.75 0.31
CA VAL A 191 13.99 -1.95 1.10
C VAL A 191 13.80 -2.28 2.58
N LEU A 192 14.72 -3.05 3.17
CA LEU A 192 14.62 -3.50 4.56
C LEU A 192 14.52 -2.35 5.57
N GLU A 193 15.18 -1.22 5.30
CA GLU A 193 15.13 -0.06 6.17
C GLU A 193 13.69 0.46 6.34
N SER A 194 12.90 0.55 5.24
CA SER A 194 11.52 0.97 5.31
C SER A 194 10.69 0.07 6.23
N ILE A 195 10.98 -1.22 6.23
CA ILE A 195 10.30 -2.22 7.07
C ILE A 195 10.71 -2.07 8.54
N THR A 196 12.01 -2.08 8.82
CA THR A 196 12.52 -2.06 10.20
C THR A 196 12.21 -0.75 10.92
N LEU A 197 12.09 0.36 10.20
CA LEU A 197 11.79 1.67 10.78
C LEU A 197 10.29 1.96 10.94
N THR A 198 9.41 1.24 10.23
CA THR A 198 8.00 1.64 10.20
C THR A 198 7.01 0.52 10.54
N ALA A 199 7.32 -0.74 10.25
CA ALA A 199 6.35 -1.82 10.39
C ALA A 199 6.17 -2.28 11.84
N ASP A 200 4.90 -2.53 12.24
CA ASP A 200 4.54 -3.23 13.47
C ASP A 200 4.55 -4.74 13.27
N ARG A 201 4.29 -5.15 12.03
CA ARG A 201 4.27 -6.55 11.61
C ARG A 201 4.75 -6.68 10.17
N VAL A 202 5.38 -7.82 9.87
CA VAL A 202 5.89 -8.13 8.52
C VAL A 202 5.29 -9.44 8.05
N LEU A 203 4.78 -9.44 6.82
CA LEU A 203 4.32 -10.63 6.11
C LEU A 203 5.33 -10.98 5.03
N ILE A 204 5.86 -12.20 5.05
CA ILE A 204 6.73 -12.71 3.98
C ILE A 204 5.86 -13.44 2.96
N LEU A 205 5.89 -12.94 1.73
CA LEU A 205 5.17 -13.53 0.60
C LEU A 205 6.14 -14.34 -0.27
N GLU A 206 5.90 -15.64 -0.35
CA GLU A 206 6.68 -16.58 -1.15
C GLU A 206 5.76 -17.51 -1.93
N ASN A 207 6.05 -17.71 -3.21
CA ASN A 207 5.27 -18.62 -4.06
C ASN A 207 3.75 -18.40 -3.98
N GLY A 208 3.33 -17.14 -3.85
CA GLY A 208 1.94 -16.74 -3.75
C GLY A 208 1.26 -17.01 -2.40
N ARG A 209 2.01 -17.33 -1.33
CA ARG A 209 1.52 -17.60 0.03
C ARG A 209 2.23 -16.76 1.06
N ILE A 210 1.61 -16.52 2.20
CA ILE A 210 2.32 -15.98 3.36
C ILE A 210 3.06 -17.15 4.03
N SER A 211 4.40 -17.16 3.90
CA SER A 211 5.26 -18.20 4.46
C SER A 211 5.59 -17.94 5.92
N GLN A 212 5.82 -16.69 6.29
CA GLN A 212 6.18 -16.29 7.64
C GLN A 212 5.55 -14.94 8.01
N THR A 213 5.45 -14.72 9.32
CA THR A 213 4.98 -13.44 9.89
C THR A 213 5.89 -13.08 11.06
N PHE A 214 6.39 -11.83 11.08
CA PHE A 214 7.16 -11.28 12.18
C PHE A 214 6.35 -10.19 12.88
N SER A 215 6.30 -10.24 14.20
CA SER A 215 5.70 -9.21 15.06
C SER A 215 6.75 -8.18 15.48
N SER A 216 6.34 -7.04 16.00
CA SER A 216 7.20 -5.87 16.32
C SER A 216 8.50 -6.21 17.06
N GLY A 217 8.49 -7.16 18.01
CA GLY A 217 9.70 -7.56 18.76
C GLY A 217 10.62 -8.53 18.01
N GLU A 218 10.20 -9.04 16.85
CA GLU A 218 10.90 -10.05 16.04
C GLU A 218 11.42 -9.43 14.73
N ILE A 219 11.08 -8.17 14.45
CA ILE A 219 11.48 -7.48 13.22
C ILE A 219 12.96 -7.13 13.32
N ASP A 220 13.79 -8.00 12.74
CA ASP A 220 15.22 -7.82 12.57
C ASP A 220 15.62 -7.98 11.11
N ALA A 221 16.52 -7.11 10.64
CA ALA A 221 16.95 -7.10 9.25
C ALA A 221 17.64 -8.42 8.84
N GLN A 222 18.34 -9.10 9.76
CA GLN A 222 18.98 -10.37 9.48
C GLN A 222 17.94 -11.49 9.38
N ALA A 223 16.99 -11.56 10.32
CA ALA A 223 15.92 -12.55 10.32
C ALA A 223 15.07 -12.46 9.04
N ILE A 224 14.74 -11.22 8.61
CA ILE A 224 14.00 -10.99 7.37
C ILE A 224 14.82 -11.44 6.14
N ARG A 225 16.13 -11.13 6.09
CA ARG A 225 17.00 -11.58 4.99
C ARG A 225 17.12 -13.09 4.92
N GLU A 226 17.17 -13.77 6.05
CA GLU A 226 17.20 -15.22 6.12
C GLU A 226 15.89 -15.82 5.62
N ALA A 227 14.75 -15.25 6.02
CA ALA A 227 13.42 -15.66 5.59
C ALA A 227 13.11 -15.36 4.11
N THR A 228 13.86 -14.48 3.45
CA THR A 228 13.66 -14.12 2.04
C THR A 228 14.74 -14.67 1.12
N ARG A 229 15.67 -15.47 1.62
CA ARG A 229 16.66 -16.17 0.78
C ARG A 229 15.96 -17.28 0.00
N ASP A 230 16.16 -17.25 -1.30
CA ASP A 230 15.77 -18.36 -2.16
C ASP A 230 16.69 -19.57 -1.82
N ASP A 231 16.13 -20.67 -1.29
CA ASP A 231 16.86 -21.91 -1.00
C ASP A 231 17.31 -22.64 -2.28
N ASN A 232 17.21 -21.99 -3.45
CA ASN A 232 17.53 -22.55 -4.77
C ASN A 232 18.80 -21.94 -5.43
N VAL A 233 19.79 -21.47 -4.63
CA VAL A 233 21.11 -21.09 -5.17
C VAL A 233 22.23 -21.98 -4.56
#